data_bb502c2520e25ce68b5ebe916e988dea
#
_entry.id   bb502c2520e25ce68b5ebe916e988dea
#
_cell.length_a   1.000
_cell.length_b   1.000
_cell.length_c   1.000
_cell.angle_alpha   90.00
_cell.angle_beta   90.00
_cell.angle_gamma   90.00
#
_symmetry.space_group_name_H-M   'P 1'
#
loop_
_entity.id
_entity.type
_entity.pdbx_description
1 polymer ?
#
loop_
_entity_poly.entity_id
_entity_poly.type
_entity_poly.pdbx_seq_one_letter_code
_entity_poly.pdbx_strand_id
1 'polypeptide(L)'
;MCGELRAEHAGQEVVLAGWVARRRDHGGVVFLDLRDREGLVQVVAHPEEAPEAHRVASGVKNESVLRVVGEVRRRPEGTANPSLGTGEVEVAASTIEVLAESDTPPFPVEDRVDVDEVLRLTYRYLDLRRPEMTRIMRLRHRVFSAIRRYFNERGFVDVETPMLTKSTPEGARDFLVPSRLQRGRVYALPQSPQQFKQLLMVAGIDRYYQLVRCFRDEDLRADRHWEFTQLDLEMSFATEEDVYEVLEGMFARVWREILGVEIAVPFPRLTYHESLRRYGSDKPDTRYGMELAELTAAFRGSGFRAFAGAVEGGGVVKGFAAPGAASWPRKELDALVNEAKSRGAAGLVWLAVVGSEIRSPVVAHLSPDEIGAVASATGAADGDLVLLVADREDRVNVALDGLRRLMASRLGLVPEDRWDFLWITDFPMFEWSEEEGRWVSVHHPFTMPATDDLDPATSKARAYDIVLNGFELGSGSIRIHRPDLQRRVFDQLGISREEAEEKFGHMLEAFRYGVPPHGGFAFGLDRVVMLLAGRENIRDVIAFPKTASGTELLTGAPSEPSPDQLDLLGMRFERPRRDLNRPPSGV
;
A
#
# COMPACT_ATOMS: atom_id res chain seq x y z
N MET A 1 -20.59 -25.61 8.57
CA MET A 1 -20.26 -24.89 7.30
C MET A 1 -19.71 -25.90 6.30
N CYS A 2 -19.87 -25.63 4.98
CA CYS A 2 -19.38 -26.57 3.93
C CYS A 2 -17.88 -26.87 4.08
N GLY A 3 -17.05 -25.85 4.19
CA GLY A 3 -15.60 -26.03 4.26
C GLY A 3 -15.05 -26.58 5.58
N GLU A 4 -15.88 -26.77 6.59
CA GLU A 4 -15.47 -27.25 7.93
C GLU A 4 -15.61 -28.78 8.10
N LEU A 5 -16.26 -29.47 7.16
CA LEU A 5 -16.48 -30.90 7.29
C LEU A 5 -15.17 -31.69 7.19
N ARG A 6 -15.03 -32.70 8.05
CA ARG A 6 -13.85 -33.58 8.14
C ARG A 6 -14.30 -35.02 8.35
N ALA A 7 -13.36 -35.97 8.28
CA ALA A 7 -13.60 -37.39 8.47
C ALA A 7 -14.26 -37.75 9.79
N GLU A 8 -14.06 -36.96 10.85
CA GLU A 8 -14.67 -37.12 12.16
C GLU A 8 -16.19 -36.83 12.21
N HIS A 9 -16.70 -36.12 11.20
CA HIS A 9 -18.13 -35.84 11.06
C HIS A 9 -18.91 -36.96 10.34
N ALA A 10 -18.21 -38.00 9.86
CA ALA A 10 -18.86 -39.12 9.16
C ALA A 10 -19.95 -39.77 10.02
N GLY A 11 -21.11 -40.04 9.41
CA GLY A 11 -22.33 -40.56 10.07
C GLY A 11 -23.24 -39.49 10.67
N GLN A 12 -22.83 -38.21 10.66
CA GLN A 12 -23.67 -37.11 11.14
C GLN A 12 -24.59 -36.60 10.03
N GLU A 13 -25.83 -36.31 10.37
CA GLU A 13 -26.72 -35.54 9.51
C GLU A 13 -26.39 -34.05 9.61
N VAL A 14 -26.30 -33.37 8.50
CA VAL A 14 -25.97 -31.95 8.42
C VAL A 14 -26.96 -31.20 7.54
N VAL A 15 -27.15 -29.91 7.88
CA VAL A 15 -27.86 -28.95 7.04
C VAL A 15 -26.86 -27.93 6.54
N LEU A 16 -26.67 -27.86 5.23
CA LEU A 16 -25.74 -26.93 4.57
C LEU A 16 -26.51 -25.97 3.68
N ALA A 17 -26.01 -24.74 3.55
CA ALA A 17 -26.49 -23.79 2.55
C ALA A 17 -25.28 -23.16 1.86
N GLY A 18 -25.38 -22.96 0.55
CA GLY A 18 -24.27 -22.43 -0.26
C GLY A 18 -24.59 -22.32 -1.73
N TRP A 19 -23.60 -21.95 -2.48
CA TRP A 19 -23.65 -21.83 -3.93
C TRP A 19 -23.12 -23.09 -4.61
N VAL A 20 -23.73 -23.51 -5.71
CA VAL A 20 -23.24 -24.60 -6.58
C VAL A 20 -22.03 -24.10 -7.35
N ALA A 21 -20.82 -24.37 -6.88
CA ALA A 21 -19.61 -23.99 -7.59
C ALA A 21 -19.44 -24.80 -8.89
N ARG A 22 -19.79 -26.08 -8.85
CA ARG A 22 -19.71 -26.98 -10.01
C ARG A 22 -20.71 -28.12 -9.90
N ARG A 23 -21.36 -28.48 -11.02
CA ARG A 23 -22.18 -29.69 -11.19
C ARG A 23 -21.52 -30.66 -12.14
N ARG A 24 -21.55 -31.94 -11.81
CA ARG A 24 -21.06 -33.07 -12.63
C ARG A 24 -22.09 -34.21 -12.58
N ASP A 25 -22.25 -34.91 -13.69
CA ASP A 25 -23.05 -36.13 -13.77
C ASP A 25 -22.13 -37.28 -14.20
N HIS A 26 -22.08 -38.33 -13.43
CA HIS A 26 -21.32 -39.55 -13.73
C HIS A 26 -22.17 -40.77 -13.52
N GLY A 27 -22.56 -41.41 -14.66
CA GLY A 27 -23.32 -42.64 -14.61
C GLY A 27 -24.70 -42.51 -13.96
N GLY A 28 -25.33 -41.34 -14.03
CA GLY A 28 -26.64 -41.09 -13.46
C GLY A 28 -26.59 -40.66 -11.98
N VAL A 29 -25.41 -40.52 -11.36
CA VAL A 29 -25.23 -39.94 -10.05
C VAL A 29 -24.77 -38.48 -10.22
N VAL A 30 -25.45 -37.55 -9.57
CA VAL A 30 -25.11 -36.13 -9.65
C VAL A 30 -24.23 -35.72 -8.47
N PHE A 31 -23.13 -35.06 -8.80
CA PHE A 31 -22.17 -34.48 -7.86
C PHE A 31 -22.26 -32.95 -7.94
N LEU A 32 -22.43 -32.30 -6.79
CA LEU A 32 -22.42 -30.86 -6.65
C LEU A 32 -21.26 -30.45 -5.74
N ASP A 33 -20.42 -29.54 -6.18
CA ASP A 33 -19.46 -28.87 -5.30
C ASP A 33 -20.19 -27.68 -4.68
N LEU A 34 -20.63 -27.82 -3.41
CA LEU A 34 -21.34 -26.77 -2.69
C LEU A 34 -20.33 -25.88 -1.96
N ARG A 35 -20.38 -24.58 -2.20
CA ARG A 35 -19.44 -23.58 -1.67
C ARG A 35 -20.13 -22.65 -0.69
N ASP A 36 -19.48 -22.43 0.44
CA ASP A 36 -19.75 -21.30 1.34
C ASP A 36 -18.48 -20.49 1.62
N ARG A 37 -18.53 -19.59 2.60
CA ARG A 37 -17.37 -18.75 2.97
C ARG A 37 -16.18 -19.54 3.56
N GLU A 38 -16.41 -20.75 4.06
CA GLU A 38 -15.37 -21.60 4.68
C GLU A 38 -14.73 -22.55 3.63
N GLY A 39 -15.35 -22.72 2.48
CA GLY A 39 -14.80 -23.54 1.39
C GLY A 39 -15.84 -24.37 0.69
N LEU A 40 -15.39 -25.50 0.15
CA LEU A 40 -16.17 -26.42 -0.68
C LEU A 40 -16.41 -27.76 0.03
N VAL A 41 -17.58 -28.37 -0.20
CA VAL A 41 -17.81 -29.78 0.05
C VAL A 41 -18.52 -30.44 -1.12
N GLN A 42 -18.18 -31.67 -1.43
CA GLN A 42 -18.91 -32.45 -2.41
C GLN A 42 -20.23 -32.94 -1.84
N VAL A 43 -21.33 -32.69 -2.54
CA VAL A 43 -22.66 -33.23 -2.27
C VAL A 43 -22.96 -34.26 -3.35
N VAL A 44 -23.45 -35.41 -2.95
CA VAL A 44 -23.81 -36.52 -3.86
C VAL A 44 -25.32 -36.76 -3.80
N ALA A 45 -25.96 -36.79 -4.95
CA ALA A 45 -27.38 -37.10 -5.07
C ALA A 45 -27.54 -38.39 -5.88
N HIS A 46 -27.91 -39.48 -5.21
CA HIS A 46 -28.16 -40.77 -5.78
C HIS A 46 -29.63 -40.91 -6.20
N PRO A 47 -29.90 -41.39 -7.45
CA PRO A 47 -31.28 -41.53 -7.91
C PRO A 47 -32.07 -42.61 -7.14
N GLU A 48 -31.38 -43.63 -6.63
CA GLU A 48 -32.01 -44.74 -5.89
C GLU A 48 -32.24 -44.39 -4.42
N GLU A 49 -31.33 -43.59 -3.77
CA GLU A 49 -31.43 -43.27 -2.33
C GLU A 49 -32.34 -42.06 -2.12
N ALA A 50 -32.29 -41.04 -2.97
CA ALA A 50 -33.04 -39.80 -2.84
C ALA A 50 -33.51 -39.25 -4.22
N PRO A 51 -34.55 -39.88 -4.86
CA PRO A 51 -34.98 -39.52 -6.21
C PRO A 51 -35.34 -38.05 -6.40
N GLU A 52 -36.00 -37.43 -5.42
CA GLU A 52 -36.34 -36.00 -5.49
C GLU A 52 -35.12 -35.10 -5.37
N ALA A 53 -34.20 -35.38 -4.47
CA ALA A 53 -32.93 -34.62 -4.36
C ALA A 53 -32.11 -34.76 -5.66
N HIS A 54 -32.07 -35.95 -6.23
CA HIS A 54 -31.42 -36.21 -7.53
C HIS A 54 -32.07 -35.43 -8.66
N ARG A 55 -33.41 -35.41 -8.74
CA ARG A 55 -34.14 -34.63 -9.75
C ARG A 55 -33.81 -33.15 -9.66
N VAL A 56 -33.79 -32.58 -8.47
CA VAL A 56 -33.39 -31.18 -8.24
C VAL A 56 -31.94 -30.95 -8.62
N ALA A 57 -31.03 -31.80 -8.14
CA ALA A 57 -29.59 -31.70 -8.45
C ALA A 57 -29.28 -31.73 -9.95
N SER A 58 -30.05 -32.55 -10.71
CA SER A 58 -29.89 -32.67 -12.15
C SER A 58 -30.26 -31.40 -12.93
N GLY A 59 -31.14 -30.56 -12.36
CA GLY A 59 -31.64 -29.33 -12.99
C GLY A 59 -30.93 -28.06 -12.61
N VAL A 60 -30.14 -28.05 -11.49
CA VAL A 60 -29.54 -26.82 -11.02
C VAL A 60 -28.39 -26.33 -11.88
N LYS A 61 -28.28 -25.01 -12.00
CA LYS A 61 -27.16 -24.34 -12.67
C LYS A 61 -26.05 -24.00 -11.66
N ASN A 62 -24.84 -23.79 -12.16
CA ASN A 62 -23.77 -23.24 -11.35
C ASN A 62 -24.19 -21.88 -10.78
N GLU A 63 -23.69 -21.56 -9.59
CA GLU A 63 -23.99 -20.38 -8.78
C GLU A 63 -25.44 -20.28 -8.28
N SER A 64 -26.31 -21.28 -8.54
CA SER A 64 -27.59 -21.38 -7.81
C SER A 64 -27.34 -21.60 -6.31
N VAL A 65 -28.21 -21.07 -5.47
CA VAL A 65 -28.15 -21.20 -4.01
C VAL A 65 -29.00 -22.36 -3.56
N LEU A 66 -28.41 -23.30 -2.83
CA LEU A 66 -29.08 -24.48 -2.35
C LEU A 66 -29.06 -24.55 -0.82
N ARG A 67 -30.11 -25.17 -0.28
CA ARG A 67 -30.12 -25.80 1.05
C ARG A 67 -30.10 -27.30 0.87
N VAL A 68 -29.14 -27.98 1.50
CA VAL A 68 -28.94 -29.43 1.43
C VAL A 68 -29.05 -30.02 2.82
N VAL A 69 -29.88 -31.04 2.97
CA VAL A 69 -29.89 -31.93 4.14
C VAL A 69 -29.30 -33.26 3.71
N GLY A 70 -28.39 -33.82 4.48
CA GLY A 70 -27.77 -35.09 4.13
C GLY A 70 -26.80 -35.61 5.19
N GLU A 71 -26.40 -36.86 5.01
CA GLU A 71 -25.43 -37.52 5.88
C GLU A 71 -24.00 -37.29 5.36
N VAL A 72 -23.08 -36.92 6.25
CA VAL A 72 -21.66 -36.90 5.96
C VAL A 72 -21.12 -38.32 5.85
N ARG A 73 -20.54 -38.67 4.70
CA ARG A 73 -19.94 -39.99 4.45
C ARG A 73 -18.47 -39.84 4.09
N ARG A 74 -17.65 -40.84 4.42
CA ARG A 74 -16.31 -40.93 3.84
C ARG A 74 -16.42 -41.23 2.35
N ARG A 75 -15.62 -40.57 1.54
CA ARG A 75 -15.55 -40.88 0.11
C ARG A 75 -15.06 -42.32 -0.09
N PRO A 76 -15.48 -42.99 -1.18
CA PRO A 76 -14.95 -44.28 -1.54
C PRO A 76 -13.43 -44.31 -1.61
N GLU A 77 -12.82 -45.45 -1.27
CA GLU A 77 -11.36 -45.62 -1.32
C GLU A 77 -10.79 -45.23 -2.70
N GLY A 78 -9.71 -44.44 -2.68
CA GLY A 78 -9.08 -43.94 -3.92
C GLY A 78 -9.74 -42.70 -4.56
N THR A 79 -10.86 -42.17 -3.99
CA THR A 79 -11.55 -40.98 -4.52
C THR A 79 -11.35 -39.71 -3.65
N ALA A 80 -10.58 -39.80 -2.58
CA ALA A 80 -10.23 -38.64 -1.74
C ALA A 80 -9.51 -37.58 -2.57
N ASN A 81 -9.85 -36.30 -2.36
CA ASN A 81 -9.22 -35.17 -3.03
C ASN A 81 -8.30 -34.40 -2.08
N PRO A 82 -6.98 -34.60 -2.13
CA PRO A 82 -6.04 -33.96 -1.18
C PRO A 82 -5.94 -32.44 -1.35
N SER A 83 -6.45 -31.87 -2.46
CA SER A 83 -6.45 -30.42 -2.67
C SER A 83 -7.58 -29.68 -1.93
N LEU A 84 -8.53 -30.41 -1.35
CA LEU A 84 -9.64 -29.85 -0.57
C LEU A 84 -9.52 -30.27 0.89
N GLY A 85 -9.71 -29.33 1.82
CA GLY A 85 -9.74 -29.63 3.25
C GLY A 85 -10.87 -30.60 3.66
N THR A 86 -11.93 -30.69 2.84
CA THR A 86 -13.07 -31.62 2.97
C THR A 86 -12.93 -32.85 2.08
N GLY A 87 -11.78 -33.04 1.44
CA GLY A 87 -11.62 -34.00 0.35
C GLY A 87 -11.73 -35.47 0.74
N GLU A 88 -11.72 -35.81 2.03
CA GLU A 88 -11.95 -37.18 2.55
C GLU A 88 -13.43 -37.53 2.72
N VAL A 89 -14.32 -36.50 2.68
CA VAL A 89 -15.75 -36.65 2.93
C VAL A 89 -16.59 -36.11 1.79
N GLU A 90 -17.84 -36.56 1.77
CA GLU A 90 -18.91 -36.05 0.92
C GLU A 90 -20.23 -36.06 1.71
N VAL A 91 -21.22 -35.33 1.24
CA VAL A 91 -22.56 -35.31 1.85
C VAL A 91 -23.53 -36.05 0.92
N ALA A 92 -24.02 -37.19 1.36
CA ALA A 92 -25.10 -37.92 0.68
C ALA A 92 -26.43 -37.17 0.94
N ALA A 93 -26.91 -36.48 -0.07
CA ALA A 93 -28.10 -35.63 0.08
C ALA A 93 -29.38 -36.46 0.20
N SER A 94 -30.13 -36.21 1.28
CA SER A 94 -31.51 -36.69 1.42
C SER A 94 -32.53 -35.69 0.87
N THR A 95 -32.24 -34.39 0.99
CA THR A 95 -33.09 -33.30 0.49
C THR A 95 -32.25 -32.19 -0.09
N ILE A 96 -32.66 -31.68 -1.24
CA ILE A 96 -32.09 -30.49 -1.89
C ILE A 96 -33.23 -29.52 -2.20
N GLU A 97 -33.11 -28.30 -1.68
CA GLU A 97 -34.03 -27.19 -1.91
C GLU A 97 -33.28 -26.08 -2.65
N VAL A 98 -33.85 -25.58 -3.76
CA VAL A 98 -33.33 -24.42 -4.47
C VAL A 98 -33.85 -23.16 -3.79
N LEU A 99 -32.96 -22.41 -3.13
CA LEU A 99 -33.29 -21.14 -2.47
C LEU A 99 -33.31 -19.98 -3.46
N ALA A 100 -32.41 -20.02 -4.46
CA ALA A 100 -32.37 -19.06 -5.55
C ALA A 100 -31.71 -19.68 -6.79
N GLU A 101 -32.33 -19.46 -7.94
CA GLU A 101 -31.73 -19.84 -9.22
C GLU A 101 -30.69 -18.79 -9.64
N SER A 102 -29.74 -19.20 -10.48
CA SER A 102 -28.73 -18.32 -11.07
C SER A 102 -28.83 -18.31 -12.59
N ASP A 103 -28.65 -17.15 -13.19
CA ASP A 103 -28.25 -17.08 -14.59
C ASP A 103 -26.78 -17.46 -14.76
N THR A 104 -26.36 -17.67 -16.01
CA THR A 104 -24.95 -17.95 -16.29
C THR A 104 -24.10 -16.72 -15.93
N PRO A 105 -23.15 -16.83 -14.99
CA PRO A 105 -22.28 -15.71 -14.63
C PRO A 105 -21.46 -15.20 -15.84
N PRO A 106 -21.14 -13.90 -15.89
CA PRO A 106 -20.35 -13.32 -16.99
C PRO A 106 -18.91 -13.84 -17.03
N PHE A 107 -18.42 -14.44 -15.95
CA PHE A 107 -17.15 -15.14 -15.84
C PHE A 107 -17.24 -16.25 -14.79
N PRO A 108 -16.39 -17.30 -14.88
CA PRO A 108 -16.34 -18.35 -13.86
C PRO A 108 -15.88 -17.82 -12.48
N VAL A 109 -16.55 -18.26 -11.41
CA VAL A 109 -16.23 -17.87 -10.03
C VAL A 109 -15.15 -18.80 -9.47
N GLU A 110 -13.95 -18.70 -10.03
CA GLU A 110 -12.77 -19.50 -9.65
C GLU A 110 -11.47 -18.68 -9.74
N ASP A 111 -10.38 -19.13 -9.08
CA ASP A 111 -9.16 -18.32 -8.92
C ASP A 111 -8.25 -18.27 -10.15
N ARG A 112 -8.32 -19.25 -11.03
CA ARG A 112 -7.39 -19.42 -12.17
C ARG A 112 -7.98 -18.98 -13.50
N VAL A 113 -8.71 -17.87 -13.50
CA VAL A 113 -9.35 -17.36 -14.71
C VAL A 113 -8.76 -16.01 -15.05
N ASP A 114 -8.28 -15.88 -16.28
CA ASP A 114 -7.86 -14.61 -16.85
C ASP A 114 -9.11 -13.80 -17.24
N VAL A 115 -9.50 -12.88 -16.38
CA VAL A 115 -10.68 -12.01 -16.54
C VAL A 115 -10.24 -10.58 -16.41
N ASP A 116 -10.64 -9.77 -17.36
CA ASP A 116 -10.38 -8.33 -17.37
C ASP A 116 -10.84 -7.63 -16.07
N GLU A 117 -10.04 -6.69 -15.60
CA GLU A 117 -10.30 -5.97 -14.34
C GLU A 117 -11.64 -5.23 -14.39
N VAL A 118 -11.99 -4.61 -15.54
CA VAL A 118 -13.25 -3.86 -15.69
C VAL A 118 -14.45 -4.79 -15.52
N LEU A 119 -14.40 -6.00 -16.10
CA LEU A 119 -15.48 -6.98 -15.94
C LEU A 119 -15.59 -7.47 -14.48
N ARG A 120 -14.45 -7.73 -13.81
CA ARG A 120 -14.43 -8.11 -12.38
C ARG A 120 -14.98 -7.01 -11.48
N LEU A 121 -14.67 -5.75 -11.75
CA LEU A 121 -15.15 -4.61 -10.96
C LEU A 121 -16.63 -4.31 -11.25
N THR A 122 -17.12 -4.51 -12.48
CA THR A 122 -18.54 -4.38 -12.83
C THR A 122 -19.41 -5.40 -12.08
N TYR A 123 -18.94 -6.64 -12.00
CA TYR A 123 -19.62 -7.71 -11.27
C TYR A 123 -18.88 -8.06 -9.96
N ARG A 124 -18.47 -7.03 -9.21
CA ARG A 124 -17.59 -7.19 -8.04
C ARG A 124 -18.11 -8.18 -7.00
N TYR A 125 -19.40 -8.30 -6.83
CA TYR A 125 -20.02 -9.30 -5.93
C TYR A 125 -19.77 -10.75 -6.35
N LEU A 126 -19.57 -11.03 -7.65
CA LEU A 126 -19.14 -12.34 -8.14
C LEU A 126 -17.63 -12.53 -7.95
N ASP A 127 -16.84 -11.50 -8.24
CA ASP A 127 -15.40 -11.52 -8.01
C ASP A 127 -15.07 -11.75 -6.53
N LEU A 128 -15.76 -11.07 -5.60
CA LEU A 128 -15.62 -11.28 -4.15
C LEU A 128 -16.01 -12.69 -3.67
N ARG A 129 -16.82 -13.42 -4.46
CA ARG A 129 -17.21 -14.81 -4.18
C ARG A 129 -16.10 -15.82 -4.51
N ARG A 130 -15.09 -15.43 -5.31
CA ARG A 130 -13.93 -16.28 -5.61
C ARG A 130 -13.18 -16.62 -4.31
N PRO A 131 -12.67 -17.85 -4.17
CA PRO A 131 -11.99 -18.30 -2.95
C PRO A 131 -10.86 -17.38 -2.52
N GLU A 132 -10.05 -16.91 -3.46
CA GLU A 132 -8.95 -15.98 -3.22
C GLU A 132 -9.43 -14.64 -2.64
N MET A 133 -10.45 -14.04 -3.24
CA MET A 133 -10.99 -12.76 -2.79
C MET A 133 -11.66 -12.89 -1.41
N THR A 134 -12.41 -13.98 -1.19
CA THR A 134 -12.96 -14.30 0.13
C THR A 134 -11.85 -14.40 1.17
N ARG A 135 -10.74 -15.10 0.84
CA ARG A 135 -9.56 -15.23 1.73
C ARG A 135 -8.94 -13.88 2.05
N ILE A 136 -8.81 -12.98 1.04
CA ILE A 136 -8.27 -11.62 1.24
C ILE A 136 -9.19 -10.80 2.17
N MET A 137 -10.50 -10.83 1.97
CA MET A 137 -11.44 -10.10 2.85
C MET A 137 -11.39 -10.62 4.29
N ARG A 138 -11.27 -11.94 4.48
CA ARG A 138 -11.08 -12.54 5.81
C ARG A 138 -9.73 -12.19 6.43
N LEU A 139 -8.66 -12.15 5.64
CA LEU A 139 -7.35 -11.69 6.07
C LEU A 139 -7.44 -10.25 6.60
N ARG A 140 -8.05 -9.35 5.81
CA ARG A 140 -8.30 -7.96 6.21
C ARG A 140 -9.04 -7.87 7.55
N HIS A 141 -10.12 -8.63 7.72
CA HIS A 141 -10.87 -8.68 8.97
C HIS A 141 -10.00 -9.14 10.15
N ARG A 142 -9.20 -10.20 9.96
CA ARG A 142 -8.30 -10.71 11.00
C ARG A 142 -7.23 -9.70 11.41
N VAL A 143 -6.63 -8.99 10.44
CA VAL A 143 -5.65 -7.91 10.69
C VAL A 143 -6.29 -6.82 11.53
N PHE A 144 -7.46 -6.31 11.13
CA PHE A 144 -8.16 -5.25 11.86
C PHE A 144 -8.55 -5.69 13.28
N SER A 145 -8.97 -6.93 13.44
CA SER A 145 -9.30 -7.50 14.76
C SER A 145 -8.07 -7.64 15.66
N ALA A 146 -6.92 -8.06 15.11
CA ALA A 146 -5.67 -8.17 15.85
C ALA A 146 -5.18 -6.80 16.33
N ILE A 147 -5.24 -5.78 15.46
CA ILE A 147 -4.88 -4.40 15.77
C ILE A 147 -5.76 -3.85 16.91
N ARG A 148 -7.10 -3.98 16.81
CA ARG A 148 -8.01 -3.49 17.86
C ARG A 148 -7.73 -4.16 19.21
N ARG A 149 -7.54 -5.48 19.24
CA ARG A 149 -7.19 -6.18 20.49
C ARG A 149 -5.89 -5.66 21.09
N TYR A 150 -4.87 -5.44 20.24
CA TYR A 150 -3.58 -4.95 20.69
C TYR A 150 -3.69 -3.59 21.40
N PHE A 151 -4.38 -2.62 20.78
CA PHE A 151 -4.53 -1.27 21.33
C PHE A 151 -5.43 -1.25 22.56
N ASN A 152 -6.54 -2.00 22.55
CA ASN A 152 -7.45 -2.10 23.69
C ASN A 152 -6.75 -2.67 24.95
N GLU A 153 -5.92 -3.71 24.79
CA GLU A 153 -5.14 -4.31 25.87
C GLU A 153 -4.10 -3.34 26.46
N ARG A 154 -3.72 -2.29 25.73
CA ARG A 154 -2.77 -1.25 26.16
C ARG A 154 -3.42 0.04 26.64
N GLY A 155 -4.73 0.02 26.81
CA GLY A 155 -5.49 1.15 27.34
C GLY A 155 -5.68 2.30 26.35
N PHE A 156 -5.53 2.05 25.04
CA PHE A 156 -5.91 3.03 24.03
C PHE A 156 -7.43 3.09 23.88
N VAL A 157 -7.95 4.26 23.63
CA VAL A 157 -9.38 4.53 23.43
C VAL A 157 -9.65 4.71 21.94
N ASP A 158 -10.55 3.90 21.39
CA ASP A 158 -11.05 4.05 20.00
C ASP A 158 -12.08 5.18 19.97
N VAL A 159 -11.73 6.31 19.35
CA VAL A 159 -12.61 7.49 19.28
C VAL A 159 -12.87 7.87 17.83
N GLU A 160 -14.13 7.88 17.42
CA GLU A 160 -14.53 8.31 16.09
C GLU A 160 -14.43 9.84 15.94
N THR A 161 -13.81 10.28 14.86
CA THR A 161 -13.70 11.69 14.48
C THR A 161 -14.66 12.02 13.35
N PRO A 162 -15.09 13.30 13.18
CA PRO A 162 -16.04 13.68 12.16
C PRO A 162 -15.57 13.39 10.73
N MET A 163 -16.50 12.91 9.89
CA MET A 163 -16.29 12.75 8.44
C MET A 163 -16.66 14.00 7.64
N LEU A 164 -17.54 14.86 8.17
CA LEU A 164 -17.89 16.16 7.59
C LEU A 164 -17.12 17.24 8.36
N THR A 165 -16.00 17.68 7.80
CA THR A 165 -15.08 18.61 8.45
C THR A 165 -14.99 19.93 7.69
N LYS A 166 -14.20 20.85 8.18
CA LYS A 166 -13.75 22.02 7.44
C LYS A 166 -12.60 21.62 6.54
N SER A 167 -12.51 22.21 5.35
CA SER A 167 -11.34 22.08 4.47
C SER A 167 -10.07 22.53 5.20
N THR A 168 -9.06 21.65 5.20
CA THR A 168 -7.76 21.92 5.83
C THR A 168 -6.67 21.42 4.89
N PRO A 169 -5.69 22.25 4.55
CA PRO A 169 -4.63 21.84 3.64
C PRO A 169 -3.67 20.89 4.35
N GLU A 170 -3.73 19.62 4.01
CA GLU A 170 -2.84 18.56 4.54
C GLU A 170 -2.00 17.91 3.42
N GLY A 171 -1.77 18.62 2.30
CA GLY A 171 -0.93 18.16 1.20
C GLY A 171 -1.67 17.63 -0.02
N ALA A 172 -2.89 17.09 0.13
CA ALA A 172 -3.74 16.66 -0.98
C ALA A 172 -4.89 17.64 -1.22
N ARG A 173 -5.60 17.48 -2.35
CA ARG A 173 -6.87 18.18 -2.57
C ARG A 173 -7.98 17.51 -1.78
N ASP A 174 -8.93 18.31 -1.30
CA ASP A 174 -10.10 17.84 -0.56
C ASP A 174 -11.24 17.42 -1.47
N PHE A 175 -11.96 16.37 -1.08
CA PHE A 175 -13.32 16.12 -1.59
C PHE A 175 -14.32 16.99 -0.86
N LEU A 176 -15.10 17.79 -1.60
CA LEU A 176 -16.03 18.76 -1.04
C LEU A 176 -17.47 18.24 -1.06
N VAL A 177 -18.19 18.45 0.05
CA VAL A 177 -19.59 18.06 0.21
C VAL A 177 -20.45 19.31 0.45
N PRO A 178 -21.35 19.68 -0.47
CA PRO A 178 -22.17 20.88 -0.33
C PRO A 178 -23.14 20.81 0.84
N SER A 179 -23.33 21.95 1.54
CA SER A 179 -24.26 22.08 2.66
C SER A 179 -25.64 22.53 2.18
N ARG A 180 -26.66 21.70 2.39
CA ARG A 180 -28.06 22.07 2.11
C ARG A 180 -28.57 23.19 3.02
N LEU A 181 -28.16 23.17 4.30
CA LEU A 181 -28.63 24.14 5.30
C LEU A 181 -27.93 25.49 5.18
N GLN A 182 -26.69 25.51 4.71
CA GLN A 182 -25.91 26.72 4.53
C GLN A 182 -25.48 26.82 3.05
N ARG A 183 -26.37 27.29 2.21
CA ARG A 183 -26.14 27.43 0.76
C ARG A 183 -24.87 28.25 0.49
N GLY A 184 -24.07 27.81 -0.46
CA GLY A 184 -22.77 28.42 -0.78
C GLY A 184 -21.63 28.02 0.16
N ARG A 185 -21.88 27.15 1.16
CA ARG A 185 -20.86 26.56 2.01
C ARG A 185 -20.74 25.06 1.75
N VAL A 186 -19.54 24.53 2.01
CA VAL A 186 -19.20 23.12 1.84
C VAL A 186 -18.56 22.56 3.10
N TYR A 187 -18.77 21.27 3.33
CA TYR A 187 -17.89 20.46 4.16
C TYR A 187 -16.80 19.86 3.28
N ALA A 188 -15.70 19.43 3.89
CA ALA A 188 -14.68 18.60 3.27
C ALA A 188 -14.69 17.21 3.91
N LEU A 189 -14.37 16.17 3.13
CA LEU A 189 -14.04 14.86 3.68
C LEU A 189 -12.61 14.87 4.21
N PRO A 190 -12.31 14.23 5.37
CA PRO A 190 -11.02 14.36 6.03
C PRO A 190 -9.91 13.62 5.27
N GLN A 191 -8.78 14.28 5.12
CA GLN A 191 -7.55 13.65 4.61
C GLN A 191 -6.87 12.78 5.69
N SER A 192 -7.02 13.19 6.95
CA SER A 192 -6.63 12.48 8.17
C SER A 192 -7.36 13.08 9.38
N PRO A 193 -7.40 12.44 10.55
CA PRO A 193 -7.96 13.02 11.78
C PRO A 193 -6.94 13.89 12.54
N GLN A 194 -5.88 14.42 11.90
CA GLN A 194 -4.72 15.04 12.55
C GLN A 194 -5.10 16.11 13.57
N GLN A 195 -5.98 17.03 13.24
CA GLN A 195 -6.35 18.10 14.17
C GLN A 195 -7.19 17.58 15.35
N PHE A 196 -8.11 16.66 15.06
CA PHE A 196 -8.98 16.10 16.11
C PHE A 196 -8.21 15.25 17.11
N LYS A 197 -7.25 14.42 16.67
CA LYS A 197 -6.45 13.63 17.60
C LYS A 197 -5.59 14.49 18.54
N GLN A 198 -5.08 15.62 18.07
CA GLN A 198 -4.37 16.58 18.93
C GLN A 198 -5.34 17.26 19.91
N LEU A 199 -6.58 17.59 19.50
CA LEU A 199 -7.61 18.08 20.40
C LEU A 199 -8.02 17.05 21.47
N LEU A 200 -7.99 15.76 21.14
CA LEU A 200 -8.24 14.67 22.09
C LEU A 200 -7.14 14.61 23.17
N MET A 201 -5.88 14.94 22.83
CA MET A 201 -4.82 15.09 23.83
C MET A 201 -5.10 16.25 24.79
N VAL A 202 -5.54 17.40 24.26
CA VAL A 202 -5.99 18.52 25.09
C VAL A 202 -7.19 18.15 25.97
N ALA A 203 -8.08 17.32 25.46
CA ALA A 203 -9.26 16.82 26.19
C ALA A 203 -8.92 15.76 27.27
N GLY A 204 -7.64 15.35 27.39
CA GLY A 204 -7.21 14.37 28.39
C GLY A 204 -7.39 12.90 27.99
N ILE A 205 -7.65 12.63 26.68
CA ILE A 205 -7.61 11.26 26.16
C ILE A 205 -6.16 10.97 25.76
N ASP A 206 -5.38 10.52 26.72
CA ASP A 206 -3.92 10.41 26.65
C ASP A 206 -3.40 9.29 25.73
N ARG A 207 -4.26 8.34 25.32
CA ARG A 207 -3.97 7.24 24.39
C ARG A 207 -5.14 7.03 23.46
N TYR A 208 -5.06 7.63 22.29
CA TYR A 208 -6.08 7.55 21.24
C TYR A 208 -5.63 6.64 20.12
N TYR A 209 -6.56 5.89 19.54
CA TYR A 209 -6.42 5.29 18.21
C TYR A 209 -7.76 5.27 17.46
N GLN A 210 -7.70 5.12 16.15
CA GLN A 210 -8.89 4.93 15.30
C GLN A 210 -8.51 4.19 14.02
N LEU A 211 -9.37 3.27 13.57
CA LEU A 211 -9.31 2.75 12.20
C LEU A 211 -10.24 3.61 11.33
N VAL A 212 -9.67 4.65 10.73
CA VAL A 212 -10.43 5.75 10.12
C VAL A 212 -10.41 5.70 8.60
N ARG A 213 -11.53 6.09 7.96
CA ARG A 213 -11.58 6.35 6.52
C ARG A 213 -11.00 7.72 6.23
N CYS A 214 -10.08 7.77 5.26
CA CYS A 214 -9.44 8.99 4.78
C CYS A 214 -9.69 9.16 3.29
N PHE A 215 -9.69 10.41 2.84
CA PHE A 215 -10.01 10.79 1.47
C PHE A 215 -8.98 11.78 0.95
N ARG A 216 -8.34 11.47 -0.18
CA ARG A 216 -7.36 12.36 -0.83
C ARG A 216 -7.58 12.36 -2.33
N ASP A 217 -7.85 13.53 -2.90
CA ASP A 217 -7.97 13.71 -4.35
C ASP A 217 -6.58 13.87 -4.96
N GLU A 218 -5.92 12.74 -5.15
CA GLU A 218 -4.57 12.60 -5.70
C GLU A 218 -4.59 11.68 -6.93
N ASP A 219 -3.49 11.64 -7.67
CA ASP A 219 -3.32 10.69 -8.75
C ASP A 219 -3.32 9.25 -8.25
N LEU A 220 -4.17 8.42 -8.85
CA LEU A 220 -4.30 7.01 -8.50
C LEU A 220 -3.06 6.23 -8.99
N ARG A 221 -2.57 5.32 -8.13
CA ARG A 221 -1.43 4.42 -8.41
C ARG A 221 -1.78 3.01 -7.93
N ALA A 222 -0.90 2.05 -8.19
CA ALA A 222 -1.09 0.69 -7.72
C ALA A 222 -1.22 0.60 -6.19
N ASP A 223 -0.52 1.47 -5.45
CA ASP A 223 -0.47 1.53 -3.99
C ASP A 223 -1.22 2.74 -3.39
N ARG A 224 -2.01 3.49 -4.19
CA ARG A 224 -2.80 4.66 -3.76
C ARG A 224 -4.23 4.61 -4.27
N HIS A 225 -5.16 4.97 -3.40
CA HIS A 225 -6.59 5.06 -3.69
C HIS A 225 -7.17 6.33 -3.05
N TRP A 226 -8.19 6.96 -3.68
CA TRP A 226 -8.81 8.19 -3.19
C TRP A 226 -9.44 8.06 -1.81
N GLU A 227 -9.98 6.90 -1.51
CA GLU A 227 -10.54 6.56 -0.21
C GLU A 227 -9.88 5.29 0.32
N PHE A 228 -9.29 5.37 1.50
CA PHE A 228 -8.52 4.31 2.10
C PHE A 228 -8.72 4.30 3.62
N THR A 229 -8.26 3.25 4.27
CA THR A 229 -8.33 3.13 5.73
C THR A 229 -6.96 3.32 6.33
N GLN A 230 -6.85 4.21 7.32
CA GLN A 230 -5.66 4.35 8.15
C GLN A 230 -5.89 3.73 9.53
N LEU A 231 -4.84 3.19 10.14
CA LEU A 231 -4.70 3.26 11.58
C LEU A 231 -4.09 4.61 11.91
N ASP A 232 -4.73 5.34 12.79
CA ASP A 232 -4.27 6.62 13.31
C ASP A 232 -4.18 6.53 14.84
N LEU A 233 -3.11 7.02 15.43
CA LEU A 233 -2.91 7.03 16.88
C LEU A 233 -2.23 8.32 17.35
N GLU A 234 -2.48 8.67 18.62
CA GLU A 234 -1.80 9.78 19.29
C GLU A 234 -1.66 9.47 20.79
N MET A 235 -0.53 9.88 21.40
CA MET A 235 -0.23 9.65 22.81
C MET A 235 0.28 10.91 23.45
N SER A 236 -0.26 11.26 24.63
CA SER A 236 0.26 12.33 25.49
C SER A 236 1.49 11.88 26.25
N PHE A 237 2.40 12.81 26.54
CA PHE A 237 3.64 12.62 27.28
C PHE A 237 4.60 11.62 26.66
N ALA A 238 4.46 11.35 25.35
CA ALA A 238 5.24 10.39 24.63
C ALA A 238 6.50 10.98 24.01
N THR A 239 7.54 10.17 23.96
CA THR A 239 8.75 10.32 23.17
C THR A 239 8.64 9.49 21.89
N GLU A 240 9.61 9.63 20.98
CA GLU A 240 9.71 8.75 19.80
C GLU A 240 9.80 7.27 20.20
N GLU A 241 10.57 6.98 21.25
CA GLU A 241 10.77 5.60 21.75
C GLU A 241 9.45 4.96 22.18
N ASP A 242 8.58 5.72 22.86
CA ASP A 242 7.26 5.22 23.28
C ASP A 242 6.39 4.87 22.08
N VAL A 243 6.45 5.68 21.01
CA VAL A 243 5.71 5.41 19.76
C VAL A 243 6.30 4.20 19.05
N TYR A 244 7.63 4.08 18.98
CA TYR A 244 8.31 2.92 18.36
C TYR A 244 7.94 1.63 19.09
N GLU A 245 8.03 1.58 20.40
CA GLU A 245 7.68 0.39 21.20
C GLU A 245 6.24 -0.08 20.93
N VAL A 246 5.29 0.85 20.91
CA VAL A 246 3.88 0.55 20.65
C VAL A 246 3.68 -0.01 19.25
N LEU A 247 4.28 0.59 18.23
CA LEU A 247 4.10 0.16 16.85
C LEU A 247 4.85 -1.13 16.52
N GLU A 248 6.08 -1.27 16.97
CA GLU A 248 6.86 -2.51 16.81
C GLU A 248 6.15 -3.69 17.43
N GLY A 249 5.62 -3.53 18.66
CA GLY A 249 4.85 -4.56 19.33
C GLY A 249 3.54 -4.91 18.60
N MET A 250 2.88 -3.90 17.98
CA MET A 250 1.69 -4.12 17.17
C MET A 250 2.02 -4.91 15.90
N PHE A 251 3.06 -4.54 15.15
CA PHE A 251 3.48 -5.26 13.95
C PHE A 251 3.95 -6.68 14.28
N ALA A 252 4.73 -6.87 15.35
CA ALA A 252 5.15 -8.20 15.80
C ALA A 252 3.95 -9.10 16.10
N ARG A 253 2.92 -8.58 16.77
CA ARG A 253 1.70 -9.32 17.03
C ARG A 253 0.92 -9.66 15.76
N VAL A 254 0.75 -8.70 14.85
CA VAL A 254 0.02 -8.92 13.59
C VAL A 254 0.72 -9.98 12.74
N TRP A 255 2.04 -9.91 12.56
CA TRP A 255 2.79 -10.92 11.77
C TRP A 255 2.70 -12.30 12.37
N ARG A 256 2.82 -12.41 13.70
CA ARG A 256 2.67 -13.68 14.40
C ARG A 256 1.27 -14.27 14.26
N GLU A 257 0.21 -13.49 14.51
CA GLU A 257 -1.17 -13.99 14.47
C GLU A 257 -1.67 -14.29 13.05
N ILE A 258 -1.18 -13.57 12.06
CA ILE A 258 -1.67 -13.67 10.67
C ILE A 258 -0.86 -14.65 9.85
N LEU A 259 0.48 -14.54 9.91
CA LEU A 259 1.41 -15.33 9.09
C LEU A 259 2.11 -16.44 9.88
N GLY A 260 2.07 -16.43 11.21
CA GLY A 260 2.88 -17.32 12.04
C GLY A 260 4.38 -16.98 12.03
N VAL A 261 4.74 -15.75 11.65
CA VAL A 261 6.11 -15.28 11.51
C VAL A 261 6.48 -14.38 12.69
N GLU A 262 7.60 -14.67 13.33
CA GLU A 262 8.21 -13.80 14.34
C GLU A 262 9.11 -12.78 13.65
N ILE A 263 8.84 -11.49 13.86
CA ILE A 263 9.71 -10.40 13.42
C ILE A 263 10.54 -9.87 14.59
N ALA A 264 11.81 -9.58 14.32
CA ALA A 264 12.73 -9.09 15.35
C ALA A 264 12.39 -7.64 15.72
N VAL A 265 12.33 -7.36 17.02
CA VAL A 265 12.21 -6.01 17.58
C VAL A 265 13.39 -5.77 18.53
N PRO A 266 13.92 -4.54 18.67
CA PRO A 266 13.50 -3.31 17.98
C PRO A 266 13.90 -3.31 16.49
N PHE A 267 13.17 -2.54 15.69
CA PHE A 267 13.49 -2.37 14.27
C PHE A 267 14.76 -1.55 14.10
N PRO A 268 15.60 -1.86 13.07
CA PRO A 268 16.75 -1.04 12.70
C PRO A 268 16.32 0.41 12.40
N ARG A 269 17.25 1.35 12.61
CA ARG A 269 17.04 2.77 12.36
C ARG A 269 18.08 3.28 11.38
N LEU A 270 17.63 4.06 10.41
CA LEU A 270 18.47 4.83 9.49
C LEU A 270 18.04 6.28 9.55
N THR A 271 18.98 7.21 9.51
CA THR A 271 18.62 8.60 9.27
C THR A 271 18.22 8.78 7.81
N TYR A 272 17.39 9.79 7.53
CA TYR A 272 16.98 10.16 6.17
C TYR A 272 18.20 10.30 5.23
N HIS A 273 19.22 11.04 5.67
CA HIS A 273 20.43 11.22 4.86
C HIS A 273 21.23 9.92 4.65
N GLU A 274 21.30 9.05 5.68
CA GLU A 274 21.96 7.75 5.52
C GLU A 274 21.20 6.87 4.54
N SER A 275 19.88 6.85 4.59
CA SER A 275 19.05 6.10 3.66
C SER A 275 19.24 6.57 2.21
N LEU A 276 19.23 7.88 1.97
CA LEU A 276 19.51 8.44 0.65
C LEU A 276 20.94 8.14 0.17
N ARG A 277 21.91 8.23 1.08
CA ARG A 277 23.32 7.93 0.74
C ARG A 277 23.51 6.47 0.33
N ARG A 278 22.93 5.51 1.10
CA ARG A 278 23.14 4.07 0.89
C ARG A 278 22.22 3.47 -0.14
N TYR A 279 21.01 4.00 -0.30
CA TYR A 279 19.99 3.35 -1.11
C TYR A 279 19.35 4.26 -2.17
N GLY A 280 19.59 5.58 -2.12
CA GLY A 280 18.98 6.56 -3.01
C GLY A 280 17.50 6.78 -2.75
N SER A 281 16.98 6.36 -1.60
CA SER A 281 15.56 6.42 -1.26
C SER A 281 15.35 6.58 0.24
N ASP A 282 14.29 7.30 0.61
CA ASP A 282 13.75 7.38 1.97
C ASP A 282 12.93 6.14 2.39
N LYS A 283 12.69 5.22 1.47
CA LYS A 283 11.98 3.96 1.66
C LYS A 283 12.72 2.79 1.01
N PRO A 284 13.91 2.45 1.54
CA PRO A 284 14.77 1.44 0.93
C PRO A 284 14.22 0.03 1.10
N ASP A 285 14.41 -0.81 0.11
CA ASP A 285 14.32 -2.26 0.27
C ASP A 285 15.69 -2.80 0.67
N THR A 286 15.82 -3.28 1.89
CA THR A 286 17.09 -3.75 2.47
C THR A 286 17.29 -5.27 2.36
N ARG A 287 16.31 -6.00 1.80
CA ARG A 287 16.35 -7.46 1.69
C ARG A 287 17.49 -8.02 0.83
N TYR A 288 18.01 -7.21 -0.07
CA TYR A 288 19.11 -7.55 -0.97
C TYR A 288 20.18 -6.45 -0.90
N GLY A 289 21.41 -6.77 -1.01
CA GLY A 289 22.54 -5.82 -0.95
C GLY A 289 22.47 -4.72 -2.03
N MET A 290 23.55 -4.51 -2.77
CA MET A 290 23.69 -3.49 -3.82
C MET A 290 23.52 -2.05 -3.27
N GLU A 291 24.16 -1.75 -2.13
CA GLU A 291 24.21 -0.39 -1.60
C GLU A 291 24.95 0.55 -2.56
N LEU A 292 24.56 1.81 -2.57
CA LEU A 292 25.19 2.82 -3.40
C LEU A 292 26.54 3.22 -2.83
N ALA A 293 27.54 3.28 -3.70
CA ALA A 293 28.85 3.82 -3.41
C ALA A 293 28.94 5.27 -3.89
N GLU A 294 29.48 6.15 -3.05
CA GLU A 294 29.78 7.55 -3.37
C GLU A 294 31.16 7.62 -4.07
N LEU A 295 31.19 8.15 -5.29
CA LEU A 295 32.35 8.11 -6.16
C LEU A 295 32.79 9.50 -6.67
N THR A 296 32.10 10.57 -6.28
CA THR A 296 32.32 11.96 -6.76
C THR A 296 33.78 12.39 -6.63
N ALA A 297 34.43 12.03 -5.52
CA ALA A 297 35.83 12.40 -5.28
C ALA A 297 36.79 11.75 -6.30
N ALA A 298 36.50 10.51 -6.73
CA ALA A 298 37.33 9.77 -7.70
C ALA A 298 37.27 10.37 -9.11
N PHE A 299 36.19 11.09 -9.43
CA PHE A 299 35.99 11.66 -10.77
C PHE A 299 36.25 13.18 -10.85
N ARG A 300 36.81 13.79 -9.80
CA ARG A 300 37.29 15.18 -9.87
C ARG A 300 38.44 15.31 -10.86
N GLY A 301 38.28 16.11 -11.88
CA GLY A 301 39.29 16.27 -12.93
C GLY A 301 39.45 15.08 -13.87
N SER A 302 38.45 14.20 -13.94
CA SER A 302 38.39 13.03 -14.81
C SER A 302 38.55 13.41 -16.28
N GLY A 303 39.23 12.57 -17.06
CA GLY A 303 39.24 12.64 -18.51
C GLY A 303 37.91 12.35 -19.17
N PHE A 304 36.98 11.72 -18.47
CA PHE A 304 35.65 11.44 -18.95
C PHE A 304 34.72 12.64 -18.74
N ARG A 305 34.54 13.43 -19.80
CA ARG A 305 33.85 14.74 -19.77
C ARG A 305 32.47 14.73 -19.14
N ALA A 306 31.70 13.65 -19.31
CA ALA A 306 30.36 13.57 -18.76
C ALA A 306 30.37 13.58 -17.22
N PHE A 307 31.32 12.85 -16.61
CA PHE A 307 31.44 12.81 -15.14
C PHE A 307 32.13 14.06 -14.59
N ALA A 308 33.22 14.50 -15.26
CA ALA A 308 33.89 15.75 -14.89
C ALA A 308 32.91 16.94 -14.89
N GLY A 309 32.13 17.10 -15.97
CA GLY A 309 31.17 18.18 -16.08
C GLY A 309 30.04 18.12 -15.04
N ALA A 310 29.55 16.93 -14.69
CA ALA A 310 28.58 16.77 -13.61
C ALA A 310 29.16 17.21 -12.25
N VAL A 311 30.38 16.78 -11.94
CA VAL A 311 31.07 17.12 -10.68
C VAL A 311 31.41 18.62 -10.61
N GLU A 312 31.91 19.21 -11.70
CA GLU A 312 32.17 20.65 -11.80
C GLU A 312 30.89 21.49 -11.65
N GLY A 313 29.74 20.96 -12.10
CA GLY A 313 28.43 21.57 -11.94
C GLY A 313 27.81 21.38 -10.54
N GLY A 314 28.56 20.82 -9.56
CA GLY A 314 28.07 20.57 -8.20
C GLY A 314 27.23 19.29 -8.07
N GLY A 315 27.19 18.44 -9.10
CA GLY A 315 26.55 17.14 -9.05
C GLY A 315 27.43 16.06 -8.38
N VAL A 316 26.87 14.85 -8.31
CA VAL A 316 27.53 13.69 -7.70
C VAL A 316 27.67 12.54 -8.69
N VAL A 317 28.63 11.63 -8.42
CA VAL A 317 28.76 10.34 -9.10
C VAL A 317 28.55 9.25 -8.10
N LYS A 318 27.49 8.44 -8.27
CA LYS A 318 27.21 7.27 -7.44
C LYS A 318 26.99 6.04 -8.31
N GLY A 319 27.08 4.87 -7.70
CA GLY A 319 26.81 3.61 -8.38
C GLY A 319 26.78 2.43 -7.45
N PHE A 320 26.46 1.26 -8.00
CA PHE A 320 26.47 0.00 -7.28
C PHE A 320 26.88 -1.16 -8.18
N ALA A 321 27.31 -2.28 -7.59
CA ALA A 321 27.59 -3.51 -8.30
C ALA A 321 26.36 -4.45 -8.26
N ALA A 322 25.94 -4.93 -9.44
CA ALA A 322 24.92 -5.94 -9.62
C ALA A 322 25.58 -7.31 -9.82
N PRO A 323 25.43 -8.27 -8.89
CA PRO A 323 26.17 -9.52 -8.92
C PRO A 323 25.78 -10.40 -10.12
N GLY A 324 26.78 -10.99 -10.78
CA GLY A 324 26.59 -11.97 -11.85
C GLY A 324 26.02 -11.41 -13.18
N ALA A 325 25.89 -10.09 -13.33
CA ALA A 325 25.28 -9.47 -14.50
C ALA A 325 26.28 -9.04 -15.60
N ALA A 326 27.58 -9.29 -15.46
CA ALA A 326 28.61 -8.89 -16.43
C ALA A 326 28.42 -9.50 -17.83
N SER A 327 27.77 -10.67 -17.91
CA SER A 327 27.52 -11.38 -19.19
C SER A 327 26.27 -10.94 -19.92
N TRP A 328 25.54 -9.96 -19.42
CA TRP A 328 24.29 -9.51 -20.05
C TRP A 328 24.54 -8.99 -21.49
N PRO A 329 23.65 -9.33 -22.43
CA PRO A 329 23.80 -8.92 -23.83
C PRO A 329 23.62 -7.41 -23.97
N ARG A 330 24.21 -6.85 -25.02
CA ARG A 330 24.18 -5.40 -25.33
C ARG A 330 22.76 -4.81 -25.28
N LYS A 331 21.78 -5.55 -25.80
CA LYS A 331 20.36 -5.11 -25.78
C LYS A 331 19.85 -4.85 -24.37
N GLU A 332 20.20 -5.70 -23.40
CA GLU A 332 19.79 -5.55 -21.99
C GLU A 332 20.51 -4.36 -21.34
N LEU A 333 21.80 -4.18 -21.65
CA LEU A 333 22.57 -3.03 -21.15
C LEU A 333 22.03 -1.70 -21.70
N ASP A 334 21.65 -1.66 -23.00
CA ASP A 334 21.03 -0.49 -23.60
C ASP A 334 19.61 -0.23 -23.02
N ALA A 335 18.89 -1.26 -22.62
CA ALA A 335 17.61 -1.12 -21.89
C ALA A 335 17.82 -0.50 -20.50
N LEU A 336 18.89 -0.84 -19.76
CA LEU A 336 19.23 -0.18 -18.50
C LEU A 336 19.55 1.32 -18.67
N VAL A 337 20.25 1.66 -19.77
CA VAL A 337 20.51 3.09 -20.09
C VAL A 337 19.21 3.86 -20.33
N ASN A 338 18.26 3.25 -21.06
CA ASN A 338 16.94 3.86 -21.29
C ASN A 338 16.13 3.97 -19.99
N GLU A 339 16.20 2.96 -19.13
CA GLU A 339 15.55 2.98 -17.83
C GLU A 339 16.07 4.10 -16.92
N ALA A 340 17.40 4.30 -16.85
CA ALA A 340 17.98 5.41 -16.13
C ALA A 340 17.48 6.78 -16.65
N LYS A 341 17.42 6.93 -17.97
CA LYS A 341 16.91 8.16 -18.61
C LYS A 341 15.42 8.39 -18.34
N SER A 342 14.60 7.34 -18.37
CA SER A 342 13.16 7.46 -18.06
C SER A 342 12.91 7.92 -16.63
N ARG A 343 13.90 7.70 -15.73
CA ARG A 343 13.91 8.16 -14.34
C ARG A 343 14.58 9.52 -14.14
N GLY A 344 14.91 10.23 -15.21
CA GLY A 344 15.42 11.60 -15.18
C GLY A 344 16.94 11.75 -15.15
N ALA A 345 17.72 10.66 -15.18
CA ALA A 345 19.17 10.75 -15.31
C ALA A 345 19.60 11.17 -16.72
N ALA A 346 20.66 11.95 -16.84
CA ALA A 346 21.25 12.32 -18.14
C ALA A 346 21.77 11.10 -18.92
N GLY A 347 22.20 10.04 -18.21
CA GLY A 347 22.70 8.80 -18.78
C GLY A 347 23.11 7.78 -17.72
N LEU A 348 23.55 6.61 -18.20
CA LEU A 348 24.08 5.53 -17.37
C LEU A 348 25.39 5.04 -17.95
N VAL A 349 26.41 4.92 -17.14
CA VAL A 349 27.64 4.21 -17.46
C VAL A 349 27.59 2.83 -16.81
N TRP A 350 27.97 1.81 -17.56
CA TRP A 350 28.09 0.46 -17.04
C TRP A 350 29.49 -0.08 -17.26
N LEU A 351 30.01 -0.82 -16.28
CA LEU A 351 31.30 -1.50 -16.31
C LEU A 351 31.07 -2.99 -15.98
N ALA A 352 31.32 -3.88 -16.93
CA ALA A 352 31.25 -5.32 -16.71
C ALA A 352 32.61 -5.85 -16.31
N VAL A 353 32.73 -6.49 -15.15
CA VAL A 353 33.97 -7.09 -14.61
C VAL A 353 34.06 -8.52 -15.13
N VAL A 354 35.09 -8.81 -15.94
CA VAL A 354 35.30 -10.14 -16.53
C VAL A 354 36.74 -10.56 -16.30
N GLY A 355 36.95 -11.39 -15.31
CA GLY A 355 38.31 -11.73 -14.84
C GLY A 355 39.03 -10.47 -14.33
N SER A 356 40.19 -10.17 -14.95
CA SER A 356 40.95 -8.95 -14.68
C SER A 356 40.60 -7.80 -15.62
N GLU A 357 39.67 -7.97 -16.55
CA GLU A 357 39.32 -6.99 -17.57
C GLU A 357 37.99 -6.29 -17.23
N ILE A 358 37.94 -4.99 -17.58
CA ILE A 358 36.70 -4.21 -17.51
C ILE A 358 36.20 -3.96 -18.92
N ARG A 359 34.98 -4.39 -19.22
CA ARG A 359 34.29 -4.12 -20.49
C ARG A 359 33.32 -2.97 -20.33
N SER A 360 33.50 -1.92 -21.10
CA SER A 360 32.61 -0.75 -21.12
C SER A 360 32.83 0.06 -22.40
N PRO A 361 31.81 0.73 -22.95
CA PRO A 361 32.00 1.68 -24.05
C PRO A 361 32.89 2.87 -23.69
N VAL A 362 33.01 3.17 -22.39
CA VAL A 362 33.73 4.36 -21.91
C VAL A 362 35.08 4.03 -21.27
N VAL A 363 35.48 2.76 -21.21
CA VAL A 363 36.71 2.33 -20.51
C VAL A 363 37.98 3.06 -21.00
N ALA A 364 38.06 3.39 -22.28
CA ALA A 364 39.20 4.12 -22.85
C ALA A 364 39.32 5.57 -22.34
N HIS A 365 38.27 6.11 -21.70
CA HIS A 365 38.24 7.46 -21.15
C HIS A 365 38.43 7.48 -19.63
N LEU A 366 38.54 6.31 -18.99
CA LEU A 366 38.74 6.15 -17.55
C LEU A 366 40.19 5.79 -17.26
N SER A 367 40.75 6.39 -16.24
CA SER A 367 42.10 6.02 -15.76
C SER A 367 42.05 4.72 -14.95
N PRO A 368 43.20 3.99 -14.82
CA PRO A 368 43.27 2.83 -13.94
C PRO A 368 42.92 3.12 -12.48
N ASP A 369 43.24 4.33 -11.99
CA ASP A 369 42.90 4.75 -10.62
C ASP A 369 41.41 4.95 -10.42
N GLU A 370 40.70 5.51 -11.40
CA GLU A 370 39.22 5.66 -11.39
C GLU A 370 38.55 4.28 -11.40
N ILE A 371 39.01 3.37 -12.27
CA ILE A 371 38.48 1.99 -12.32
C ILE A 371 38.72 1.28 -10.99
N GLY A 372 39.92 1.40 -10.41
CA GLY A 372 40.27 0.84 -9.12
C GLY A 372 39.41 1.41 -7.99
N ALA A 373 39.16 2.72 -7.98
CA ALA A 373 38.28 3.39 -7.02
C ALA A 373 36.84 2.88 -7.13
N VAL A 374 36.31 2.72 -8.34
CA VAL A 374 34.98 2.17 -8.57
C VAL A 374 34.88 0.74 -8.06
N ALA A 375 35.79 -0.13 -8.42
CA ALA A 375 35.80 -1.52 -7.98
C ALA A 375 35.87 -1.64 -6.44
N SER A 376 36.78 -0.86 -5.82
CA SER A 376 36.92 -0.82 -4.36
C SER A 376 35.69 -0.32 -3.63
N ALA A 377 35.12 0.79 -4.12
CA ALA A 377 33.97 1.42 -3.44
C ALA A 377 32.67 0.62 -3.60
N THR A 378 32.47 -0.01 -4.77
CA THR A 378 31.26 -0.82 -5.02
C THR A 378 31.39 -2.27 -4.56
N GLY A 379 32.62 -2.72 -4.21
CA GLY A 379 32.90 -4.10 -3.88
C GLY A 379 32.73 -5.08 -5.07
N ALA A 380 32.78 -4.57 -6.30
CA ALA A 380 32.55 -5.37 -7.49
C ALA A 380 33.57 -6.48 -7.65
N ALA A 381 33.10 -7.69 -7.92
CA ALA A 381 33.89 -8.90 -8.15
C ALA A 381 33.80 -9.35 -9.62
N ASP A 382 34.57 -10.38 -9.97
CA ASP A 382 34.49 -11.03 -11.28
C ASP A 382 33.05 -11.55 -11.53
N GLY A 383 32.48 -11.23 -12.68
CA GLY A 383 31.12 -11.55 -13.06
C GLY A 383 30.12 -10.44 -12.77
N ASP A 384 30.49 -9.37 -12.08
CA ASP A 384 29.56 -8.29 -11.69
C ASP A 384 29.45 -7.20 -12.75
N LEU A 385 28.30 -6.55 -12.77
CA LEU A 385 28.01 -5.36 -13.58
C LEU A 385 27.89 -4.14 -12.65
N VAL A 386 28.82 -3.18 -12.80
CA VAL A 386 28.73 -1.92 -12.08
C VAL A 386 27.91 -0.92 -12.89
N LEU A 387 26.97 -0.26 -12.25
CA LEU A 387 26.11 0.78 -12.82
C LEU A 387 26.42 2.12 -12.14
N LEU A 388 26.75 3.15 -12.93
CA LEU A 388 27.16 4.47 -12.46
C LEU A 388 26.28 5.56 -13.08
N VAL A 389 25.83 6.50 -12.27
CA VAL A 389 25.10 7.69 -12.71
C VAL A 389 25.79 8.94 -12.19
N ALA A 390 25.90 9.97 -13.03
CA ALA A 390 26.43 11.28 -12.69
C ALA A 390 25.43 12.36 -13.08
N ASP A 391 24.90 13.10 -12.11
CA ASP A 391 23.93 14.20 -12.28
C ASP A 391 23.78 14.94 -10.93
N ARG A 392 22.75 15.79 -10.80
CA ARG A 392 22.28 16.31 -9.51
C ARG A 392 21.94 15.12 -8.59
N GLU A 393 22.20 15.26 -7.31
CA GLU A 393 22.07 14.16 -6.35
C GLU A 393 20.65 13.56 -6.29
N ASP A 394 19.62 14.41 -6.36
CA ASP A 394 18.22 13.98 -6.39
C ASP A 394 17.92 13.05 -7.58
N ARG A 395 18.41 13.39 -8.79
CA ARG A 395 18.23 12.56 -9.99
C ARG A 395 19.05 11.28 -9.94
N VAL A 396 20.29 11.35 -9.43
CA VAL A 396 21.15 10.17 -9.23
C VAL A 396 20.46 9.19 -8.31
N ASN A 397 19.94 9.65 -7.18
CA ASN A 397 19.28 8.83 -6.19
C ASN A 397 18.03 8.13 -6.76
N VAL A 398 17.13 8.86 -7.43
CA VAL A 398 15.92 8.31 -8.07
C VAL A 398 16.27 7.26 -9.13
N ALA A 399 17.25 7.55 -9.97
CA ALA A 399 17.66 6.62 -11.03
C ALA A 399 18.29 5.35 -10.48
N LEU A 400 19.19 5.48 -9.51
CA LEU A 400 19.91 4.34 -8.93
C LEU A 400 19.00 3.48 -8.02
N ASP A 401 18.09 4.05 -7.23
CA ASP A 401 17.10 3.25 -6.49
C ASP A 401 16.23 2.43 -7.45
N GLY A 402 15.75 3.05 -8.53
CA GLY A 402 14.96 2.33 -9.52
C GLY A 402 15.73 1.23 -10.23
N LEU A 403 16.98 1.48 -10.62
CA LEU A 403 17.85 0.46 -11.22
C LEU A 403 18.20 -0.65 -10.22
N ARG A 404 18.43 -0.33 -8.96
CA ARG A 404 18.70 -1.28 -7.89
C ARG A 404 17.55 -2.26 -7.71
N ARG A 405 16.32 -1.76 -7.64
CA ARG A 405 15.09 -2.58 -7.57
C ARG A 405 14.91 -3.44 -8.82
N LEU A 406 15.10 -2.87 -9.99
CA LEU A 406 15.01 -3.59 -11.27
C LEU A 406 16.04 -4.74 -11.34
N MET A 407 17.29 -4.46 -10.98
CA MET A 407 18.35 -5.47 -10.99
C MET A 407 18.07 -6.57 -9.97
N ALA A 408 17.63 -6.23 -8.75
CA ALA A 408 17.27 -7.21 -7.73
C ALA A 408 16.16 -8.17 -8.21
N SER A 409 15.14 -7.63 -8.85
CA SER A 409 14.04 -8.42 -9.42
C SER A 409 14.53 -9.34 -10.55
N ARG A 410 15.26 -8.80 -11.53
CA ARG A 410 15.76 -9.56 -12.68
C ARG A 410 16.77 -10.66 -12.31
N LEU A 411 17.52 -10.45 -11.25
CA LEU A 411 18.52 -11.40 -10.75
C LEU A 411 17.94 -12.38 -9.73
N GLY A 412 16.64 -12.28 -9.38
CA GLY A 412 16.00 -13.15 -8.40
C GLY A 412 16.58 -12.99 -6.99
N LEU A 413 17.08 -11.80 -6.64
CA LEU A 413 17.73 -11.53 -5.34
C LEU A 413 16.75 -11.16 -4.23
N VAL A 414 15.48 -10.92 -4.57
CA VAL A 414 14.46 -10.51 -3.61
C VAL A 414 13.88 -11.74 -2.90
N PRO A 415 14.18 -11.98 -1.61
CA PRO A 415 13.62 -13.10 -0.88
C PRO A 415 12.12 -12.86 -0.61
N GLU A 416 11.29 -13.89 -0.86
CA GLU A 416 9.83 -13.80 -0.71
C GLU A 416 9.38 -13.84 0.76
N ASP A 417 10.11 -14.58 1.61
CA ASP A 417 9.74 -14.83 3.01
C ASP A 417 10.39 -13.87 4.02
N ARG A 418 11.02 -12.81 3.54
CA ARG A 418 11.75 -11.88 4.40
C ARG A 418 11.00 -10.57 4.56
N TRP A 419 10.86 -10.16 5.83
CA TRP A 419 10.15 -8.94 6.26
C TRP A 419 11.14 -8.00 6.95
N ASP A 420 11.75 -7.09 6.19
CA ASP A 420 12.72 -6.12 6.70
C ASP A 420 12.01 -4.82 7.05
N PHE A 421 11.64 -4.69 8.32
CA PHE A 421 11.16 -3.44 8.90
C PHE A 421 12.32 -2.54 9.27
N LEU A 422 12.17 -1.24 9.07
CA LEU A 422 13.10 -0.23 9.56
C LEU A 422 12.41 1.10 9.79
N TRP A 423 13.00 1.90 10.67
CA TRP A 423 12.64 3.29 10.86
C TRP A 423 13.54 4.19 10.04
N ILE A 424 12.96 5.20 9.38
CA ILE A 424 13.68 6.35 8.85
C ILE A 424 13.42 7.52 9.79
N THR A 425 14.49 8.19 10.23
CA THR A 425 14.46 9.28 11.23
C THR A 425 15.22 10.50 10.74
N ASP A 426 15.20 11.57 11.51
CA ASP A 426 15.96 12.79 11.22
C ASP A 426 15.65 13.42 9.85
N PHE A 427 14.38 13.42 9.48
CA PHE A 427 13.94 14.10 8.25
C PHE A 427 14.26 15.59 8.28
N PRO A 428 14.49 16.24 7.13
CA PRO A 428 14.47 17.70 7.07
C PRO A 428 13.08 18.22 7.49
N MET A 429 13.06 19.35 8.18
CA MET A 429 11.81 19.99 8.62
C MET A 429 11.06 20.63 7.45
N PHE A 430 11.83 21.22 6.53
CA PHE A 430 11.35 21.98 5.40
C PHE A 430 12.04 21.52 4.12
N GLU A 431 11.34 21.69 2.99
CA GLU A 431 11.90 21.55 1.66
C GLU A 431 11.49 22.75 0.79
N TRP A 432 12.31 23.10 -0.18
CA TRP A 432 12.01 24.18 -1.10
C TRP A 432 11.11 23.66 -2.21
N SER A 433 9.91 24.22 -2.34
CA SER A 433 9.02 23.94 -3.44
C SER A 433 9.29 24.89 -4.61
N GLU A 434 9.82 24.40 -5.72
CA GLU A 434 10.00 25.17 -6.95
C GLU A 434 8.66 25.64 -7.53
N GLU A 435 7.61 24.84 -7.38
CA GLU A 435 6.27 25.15 -7.87
C GLU A 435 5.63 26.29 -7.10
N GLU A 436 5.77 26.29 -5.76
CA GLU A 436 5.19 27.32 -4.90
C GLU A 436 6.15 28.50 -4.66
N GLY A 437 7.45 28.37 -5.00
CA GLY A 437 8.48 29.39 -4.77
C GLY A 437 8.70 29.72 -3.30
N ARG A 438 8.47 28.74 -2.40
CA ARG A 438 8.60 28.91 -0.94
C ARG A 438 9.01 27.62 -0.26
N TRP A 439 9.38 27.71 1.01
CA TRP A 439 9.58 26.57 1.88
C TRP A 439 8.22 25.94 2.23
N VAL A 440 8.15 24.63 2.13
CA VAL A 440 7.00 23.81 2.55
C VAL A 440 7.43 22.80 3.62
N SER A 441 6.48 22.32 4.41
CA SER A 441 6.75 21.32 5.42
C SER A 441 6.89 19.94 4.78
N VAL A 442 7.93 19.18 5.12
CA VAL A 442 8.12 17.80 4.60
C VAL A 442 7.02 16.88 5.09
N HIS A 443 6.58 17.00 6.35
CA HIS A 443 5.47 16.24 6.90
C HIS A 443 4.22 17.12 7.02
N HIS A 444 4.11 17.85 8.14
CA HIS A 444 3.01 18.79 8.37
C HIS A 444 3.47 19.92 9.32
N PRO A 445 2.80 21.08 9.34
CA PRO A 445 3.27 22.27 10.07
C PRO A 445 3.24 22.14 11.60
N PHE A 446 2.70 21.06 12.14
CA PHE A 446 2.64 20.80 13.59
C PHE A 446 3.75 19.88 14.08
N THR A 447 4.67 19.48 13.21
CA THR A 447 5.83 18.65 13.54
C THR A 447 6.83 19.41 14.39
N MET A 448 7.27 18.82 15.51
CA MET A 448 8.29 19.40 16.39
C MET A 448 9.65 19.43 15.68
N PRO A 449 10.35 20.56 15.64
CA PRO A 449 11.74 20.59 15.22
C PRO A 449 12.66 19.90 16.24
N ALA A 450 13.78 19.36 15.79
CA ALA A 450 14.77 18.74 16.69
C ALA A 450 15.43 19.73 17.64
N THR A 451 15.54 20.98 17.24
CA THR A 451 16.05 22.10 18.03
C THR A 451 15.19 23.35 17.87
N ASP A 452 15.27 24.27 18.80
CA ASP A 452 14.55 25.55 18.73
C ASP A 452 15.16 26.51 17.68
N ASP A 453 16.33 26.22 17.14
CA ASP A 453 16.93 26.99 16.06
C ASP A 453 16.34 26.55 14.72
N LEU A 454 15.60 27.47 14.07
CA LEU A 454 14.87 27.19 12.83
C LEU A 454 15.58 27.87 11.64
N ASP A 455 16.45 27.12 10.98
CA ASP A 455 16.97 27.45 9.67
C ASP A 455 16.27 26.52 8.63
N PRO A 456 15.50 27.07 7.66
CA PRO A 456 14.76 26.25 6.72
C PRO A 456 15.61 25.25 5.91
N ALA A 457 16.89 25.58 5.68
CA ALA A 457 17.78 24.74 4.90
C ALA A 457 18.38 23.56 5.67
N THR A 458 18.44 23.65 7.00
CA THR A 458 19.20 22.69 7.82
C THR A 458 18.44 22.08 8.99
N SER A 459 17.29 22.67 9.35
CA SER A 459 16.49 22.18 10.48
C SER A 459 15.97 20.78 10.24
N LYS A 460 16.11 19.92 11.25
CA LYS A 460 15.57 18.56 11.28
C LYS A 460 14.25 18.51 12.04
N ALA A 461 13.39 17.61 11.63
CA ALA A 461 12.13 17.30 12.28
C ALA A 461 12.30 16.11 13.25
N ARG A 462 11.55 16.13 14.35
CA ARG A 462 11.30 14.95 15.18
C ARG A 462 10.20 14.08 14.53
N ALA A 463 10.46 13.67 13.30
CA ALA A 463 9.59 12.87 12.44
C ALA A 463 10.23 11.52 12.13
N TYR A 464 9.40 10.54 11.88
CA TYR A 464 9.82 9.16 11.67
C TYR A 464 8.82 8.42 10.80
N ASP A 465 9.35 7.59 9.88
CA ASP A 465 8.58 6.72 8.99
C ASP A 465 8.92 5.26 9.24
N ILE A 466 7.91 4.38 9.18
CA ILE A 466 8.13 2.93 9.09
C ILE A 466 8.18 2.51 7.62
N VAL A 467 9.25 1.83 7.27
CA VAL A 467 9.44 1.22 5.96
C VAL A 467 9.45 -0.31 6.09
N LEU A 468 8.79 -0.98 5.17
CA LEU A 468 8.80 -2.43 5.04
C LEU A 468 9.06 -2.81 3.59
N ASN A 469 10.17 -3.52 3.32
CA ASN A 469 10.46 -4.09 2.00
C ASN A 469 10.36 -3.07 0.85
N GLY A 470 10.79 -1.83 1.08
CA GLY A 470 10.75 -0.78 0.07
C GLY A 470 9.44 0.00 -0.01
N PHE A 471 8.49 -0.27 0.89
CA PHE A 471 7.24 0.49 1.02
C PHE A 471 7.23 1.28 2.32
N GLU A 472 6.99 2.56 2.23
CA GLU A 472 6.61 3.38 3.38
C GLU A 472 5.20 2.94 3.83
N LEU A 473 5.10 2.40 5.02
CA LEU A 473 3.80 2.02 5.59
C LEU A 473 3.06 3.22 6.15
N GLY A 474 3.79 4.13 6.81
CA GLY A 474 3.22 5.31 7.41
C GLY A 474 4.25 6.20 8.06
N SER A 475 3.79 7.34 8.53
CA SER A 475 4.57 8.44 9.09
C SER A 475 4.04 8.90 10.44
N GLY A 476 4.94 9.42 11.26
CA GLY A 476 4.62 10.03 12.53
C GLY A 476 5.58 11.14 12.94
N SER A 477 5.24 11.85 13.98
CA SER A 477 6.14 12.83 14.58
C SER A 477 5.77 13.12 16.05
N ILE A 478 6.71 13.70 16.76
CA ILE A 478 6.39 14.48 17.98
C ILE A 478 5.80 15.81 17.52
N ARG A 479 4.78 16.30 18.25
CA ARG A 479 4.03 17.49 17.85
C ARG A 479 4.51 18.72 18.61
N ILE A 480 4.40 19.88 17.97
CA ILE A 480 4.60 21.16 18.65
C ILE A 480 3.44 21.36 19.63
N HIS A 481 3.78 21.56 20.91
CA HIS A 481 2.84 21.92 21.97
C HIS A 481 3.11 23.32 22.55
N ARG A 482 4.14 24.02 22.03
CA ARG A 482 4.54 25.38 22.44
C ARG A 482 4.01 26.40 21.43
N PRO A 483 3.10 27.33 21.83
CA PRO A 483 2.51 28.30 20.90
C PRO A 483 3.52 29.26 20.26
N ASP A 484 4.59 29.62 21.01
CA ASP A 484 5.67 30.48 20.49
C ASP A 484 6.43 29.79 19.34
N LEU A 485 6.78 28.53 19.52
CA LEU A 485 7.47 27.73 18.52
C LEU A 485 6.59 27.47 17.29
N GLN A 486 5.30 27.16 17.51
CA GLN A 486 4.34 26.97 16.41
C GLN A 486 4.23 28.20 15.51
N ARG A 487 4.21 29.38 16.09
CA ARG A 487 4.17 30.65 15.34
C ARG A 487 5.42 30.80 14.47
N ARG A 488 6.61 30.53 15.03
CA ARG A 488 7.87 30.61 14.31
C ARG A 488 7.92 29.63 13.13
N VAL A 489 7.36 28.41 13.29
CA VAL A 489 7.25 27.44 12.19
C VAL A 489 6.31 27.96 11.10
N PHE A 490 5.17 28.54 11.46
CA PHE A 490 4.28 29.16 10.48
C PHE A 490 4.95 30.31 9.71
N ASP A 491 5.73 31.16 10.41
CA ASP A 491 6.47 32.25 9.78
C ASP A 491 7.46 31.72 8.75
N GLN A 492 8.18 30.61 9.03
CA GLN A 492 9.09 29.97 8.06
C GLN A 492 8.37 29.41 6.83
N LEU A 493 7.13 28.93 7.01
CA LEU A 493 6.29 28.42 5.92
C LEU A 493 5.56 29.53 5.15
N GLY A 494 5.73 30.79 5.56
CA GLY A 494 5.02 31.92 4.95
C GLY A 494 3.52 31.93 5.24
N ILE A 495 3.06 31.25 6.29
CA ILE A 495 1.65 31.22 6.72
C ILE A 495 1.40 32.44 7.60
N SER A 496 0.58 33.38 7.12
CA SER A 496 0.23 34.58 7.87
C SER A 496 -0.57 34.26 9.14
N ARG A 497 -0.62 35.22 10.05
CA ARG A 497 -1.39 35.04 11.29
C ARG A 497 -2.88 34.88 11.01
N GLU A 498 -3.40 35.62 10.05
CA GLU A 498 -4.80 35.55 9.62
C GLU A 498 -5.12 34.19 8.99
N GLU A 499 -4.21 33.68 8.16
CA GLU A 499 -4.35 32.36 7.54
C GLU A 499 -4.27 31.23 8.58
N ALA A 500 -3.34 31.32 9.52
CA ALA A 500 -3.21 30.36 10.62
C ALA A 500 -4.47 30.34 11.50
N GLU A 501 -5.03 31.51 11.82
CA GLU A 501 -6.26 31.64 12.59
C GLU A 501 -7.47 31.07 11.82
N GLU A 502 -7.56 31.35 10.51
CA GLU A 502 -8.63 30.83 9.67
C GLU A 502 -8.60 29.30 9.59
N LYS A 503 -7.41 28.72 9.33
CA LYS A 503 -7.26 27.28 9.10
C LYS A 503 -7.20 26.45 10.38
N PHE A 504 -6.50 26.95 11.41
CA PHE A 504 -6.09 26.21 12.60
C PHE A 504 -6.51 26.90 13.90
N GLY A 505 -7.25 28.01 13.86
CA GLY A 505 -7.59 28.83 15.03
C GLY A 505 -8.21 28.03 16.18
N HIS A 506 -9.09 27.09 15.89
CA HIS A 506 -9.72 26.22 16.88
C HIS A 506 -8.69 25.32 17.64
N MET A 507 -7.65 24.86 16.97
CA MET A 507 -6.60 24.06 17.59
C MET A 507 -5.62 24.96 18.38
N LEU A 508 -5.23 26.11 17.79
CA LEU A 508 -4.38 27.09 18.46
C LEU A 508 -5.04 27.66 19.73
N GLU A 509 -6.35 27.88 19.68
CA GLU A 509 -7.12 28.29 20.88
C GLU A 509 -7.15 27.19 21.94
N ALA A 510 -7.39 25.92 21.54
CA ALA A 510 -7.38 24.79 22.46
C ALA A 510 -6.03 24.63 23.18
N PHE A 511 -4.92 24.88 22.48
CA PHE A 511 -3.57 24.77 23.07
C PHE A 511 -3.31 25.77 24.20
N ARG A 512 -4.08 26.84 24.27
CA ARG A 512 -4.01 27.81 25.39
C ARG A 512 -4.50 27.25 26.72
N TYR A 513 -5.28 26.16 26.68
CA TYR A 513 -5.88 25.52 27.85
C TYR A 513 -5.09 24.31 28.37
N GLY A 514 -3.82 24.21 28.01
CA GLY A 514 -2.92 23.20 28.55
C GLY A 514 -2.82 21.95 27.67
N VAL A 515 -2.16 22.07 26.52
CA VAL A 515 -1.81 20.95 25.69
C VAL A 515 -0.59 20.19 26.24
N PRO A 516 -0.67 18.86 26.47
CA PRO A 516 0.51 18.10 26.89
C PRO A 516 1.50 17.95 25.73
N PRO A 517 2.80 17.69 25.98
CA PRO A 517 3.68 17.11 24.98
C PRO A 517 3.03 15.84 24.42
N HIS A 518 3.01 15.65 23.10
CA HIS A 518 2.36 14.51 22.49
C HIS A 518 3.00 14.14 21.16
N GLY A 519 2.78 12.91 20.74
CA GLY A 519 3.26 12.37 19.49
C GLY A 519 2.35 11.25 18.99
N GLY A 520 2.43 10.97 17.71
CA GLY A 520 1.58 9.97 17.11
C GLY A 520 2.06 9.51 15.76
N PHE A 521 1.26 8.64 15.18
CA PHE A 521 1.56 7.96 13.93
C PHE A 521 0.28 7.67 13.13
N ALA A 522 0.42 7.57 11.82
CA ALA A 522 -0.65 7.08 10.95
C ALA A 522 -0.09 6.20 9.84
N PHE A 523 -0.75 5.11 9.53
CA PHE A 523 -0.36 4.28 8.39
C PHE A 523 -1.56 3.70 7.63
N GLY A 524 -1.33 3.46 6.31
CA GLY A 524 -2.32 2.89 5.43
C GLY A 524 -2.56 1.40 5.68
N LEU A 525 -3.69 1.04 6.30
CA LEU A 525 -4.05 -0.36 6.56
C LEU A 525 -4.24 -1.17 5.27
N ASP A 526 -4.74 -0.55 4.22
CA ASP A 526 -4.93 -1.22 2.93
C ASP A 526 -3.58 -1.68 2.36
N ARG A 527 -2.51 -0.87 2.51
CA ARG A 527 -1.15 -1.23 2.10
C ARG A 527 -0.58 -2.39 2.93
N VAL A 528 -0.79 -2.39 4.23
CA VAL A 528 -0.39 -3.49 5.11
C VAL A 528 -1.10 -4.79 4.71
N VAL A 529 -2.41 -4.74 4.47
CA VAL A 529 -3.18 -5.92 4.02
C VAL A 529 -2.73 -6.37 2.63
N MET A 530 -2.40 -5.45 1.73
CA MET A 530 -1.87 -5.75 0.39
C MET A 530 -0.57 -6.56 0.49
N LEU A 531 0.38 -6.12 1.31
CA LEU A 531 1.64 -6.82 1.52
C LEU A 531 1.43 -8.20 2.18
N LEU A 532 0.59 -8.29 3.22
CA LEU A 532 0.26 -9.56 3.88
C LEU A 532 -0.48 -10.56 2.96
N ALA A 533 -1.22 -10.05 1.98
CA ALA A 533 -1.91 -10.85 0.98
C ALA A 533 -1.03 -11.24 -0.23
N GLY A 534 0.23 -10.75 -0.30
CA GLY A 534 1.11 -10.95 -1.44
C GLY A 534 0.58 -10.32 -2.73
N ARG A 535 -0.03 -9.10 -2.62
CA ARG A 535 -0.60 -8.37 -3.75
C ARG A 535 0.23 -7.14 -4.09
N GLU A 536 0.20 -6.79 -5.36
CA GLU A 536 0.89 -5.61 -5.90
C GLU A 536 -0.06 -4.41 -6.07
N ASN A 537 -1.38 -4.64 -5.95
CA ASN A 537 -2.39 -3.63 -6.18
C ASN A 537 -3.34 -3.51 -4.98
N ILE A 538 -3.46 -2.29 -4.45
CA ILE A 538 -4.31 -1.99 -3.29
C ILE A 538 -5.80 -2.26 -3.57
N ARG A 539 -6.24 -2.20 -4.84
CA ARG A 539 -7.63 -2.49 -5.24
C ARG A 539 -8.04 -3.95 -4.97
N ASP A 540 -7.06 -4.87 -4.93
CA ASP A 540 -7.35 -6.27 -4.63
C ASP A 540 -7.78 -6.50 -3.18
N VAL A 541 -7.39 -5.61 -2.26
CA VAL A 541 -7.69 -5.73 -0.83
C VAL A 541 -8.81 -4.81 -0.34
N ILE A 542 -9.42 -4.04 -1.25
CA ILE A 542 -10.58 -3.18 -1.00
C ILE A 542 -11.82 -3.87 -1.60
N ALA A 543 -12.90 -3.98 -0.80
CA ALA A 543 -14.11 -4.69 -1.25
C ALA A 543 -14.72 -4.09 -2.52
N PHE A 544 -14.90 -2.77 -2.55
CA PHE A 544 -15.47 -2.02 -3.69
C PHE A 544 -14.57 -0.85 -4.05
N PRO A 545 -13.46 -1.11 -4.79
CA PRO A 545 -12.53 -0.05 -5.18
C PRO A 545 -13.04 0.71 -6.41
N LYS A 546 -12.47 1.89 -6.64
CA LYS A 546 -12.57 2.59 -7.92
C LYS A 546 -11.51 2.10 -8.90
N THR A 547 -11.77 2.24 -10.20
CA THR A 547 -10.78 2.01 -11.25
C THR A 547 -9.63 3.02 -11.18
N ALA A 548 -8.58 2.82 -11.97
CA ALA A 548 -7.49 3.79 -12.12
C ALA A 548 -7.96 5.16 -12.67
N SER A 549 -9.11 5.21 -13.34
CA SER A 549 -9.76 6.46 -13.79
C SER A 549 -10.71 7.08 -12.77
N GLY A 550 -10.82 6.50 -11.57
CA GLY A 550 -11.65 7.02 -10.49
C GLY A 550 -13.14 6.67 -10.57
N THR A 551 -13.52 5.74 -11.45
CA THR A 551 -14.92 5.31 -11.61
C THR A 551 -15.18 4.07 -10.74
N GLU A 552 -16.29 4.03 -10.04
CA GLU A 552 -16.83 2.85 -9.39
C GLU A 552 -17.83 2.18 -10.33
N LEU A 553 -17.48 1.01 -10.88
CA LEU A 553 -18.20 0.39 -11.99
C LEU A 553 -19.48 -0.35 -11.57
N LEU A 554 -19.60 -0.76 -10.32
CA LEU A 554 -20.76 -1.51 -9.85
C LEU A 554 -22.01 -0.61 -9.72
N THR A 555 -21.85 0.58 -9.14
CA THR A 555 -22.95 1.54 -8.93
C THR A 555 -22.96 2.68 -9.95
N GLY A 556 -21.88 2.81 -10.74
CA GLY A 556 -21.73 3.87 -11.74
C GLY A 556 -21.34 5.23 -11.16
N ALA A 557 -20.67 5.26 -10.01
CA ALA A 557 -20.20 6.51 -9.42
C ALA A 557 -18.88 7.00 -10.10
N PRO A 558 -18.70 8.34 -10.30
CA PRO A 558 -19.65 9.43 -9.99
C PRO A 558 -20.78 9.52 -11.00
N SER A 559 -21.95 9.96 -10.56
CA SER A 559 -23.15 10.14 -11.39
C SER A 559 -23.60 11.60 -11.42
N GLU A 560 -24.40 11.96 -12.43
CA GLU A 560 -24.98 13.30 -12.52
C GLU A 560 -26.06 13.48 -11.43
N PRO A 561 -26.02 14.57 -10.64
CA PRO A 561 -27.07 14.87 -9.68
C PRO A 561 -28.36 15.29 -10.42
N SER A 562 -29.53 15.05 -9.81
CA SER A 562 -30.79 15.50 -10.37
C SER A 562 -30.92 17.03 -10.29
N PRO A 563 -31.71 17.65 -11.20
CA PRO A 563 -31.96 19.10 -11.13
C PRO A 563 -32.49 19.56 -9.77
N ASP A 564 -33.37 18.79 -9.16
CA ASP A 564 -33.95 19.11 -7.83
C ASP A 564 -32.87 19.10 -6.73
N GLN A 565 -31.90 18.20 -6.83
CA GLN A 565 -30.75 18.17 -5.91
C GLN A 565 -29.88 19.41 -6.09
N LEU A 566 -29.61 19.82 -7.32
CA LEU A 566 -28.83 21.03 -7.61
C LEU A 566 -29.55 22.29 -7.10
N ASP A 567 -30.83 22.41 -7.35
CA ASP A 567 -31.64 23.54 -6.86
C ASP A 567 -31.70 23.59 -5.32
N LEU A 568 -31.85 22.43 -4.68
CA LEU A 568 -31.81 22.31 -3.22
C LEU A 568 -30.47 22.79 -2.62
N LEU A 569 -29.38 22.46 -3.27
CA LEU A 569 -28.04 22.85 -2.86
C LEU A 569 -27.66 24.28 -3.30
N GLY A 570 -28.39 24.87 -4.22
CA GLY A 570 -28.06 26.16 -4.84
C GLY A 570 -26.82 26.08 -5.73
N MET A 571 -26.62 24.95 -6.38
CA MET A 571 -25.45 24.67 -7.21
C MET A 571 -25.78 24.67 -8.69
N ARG A 572 -24.81 25.04 -9.51
CA ARG A 572 -24.86 24.91 -10.98
C ARG A 572 -23.51 24.36 -11.44
N PHE A 573 -23.53 23.37 -12.35
CA PHE A 573 -22.34 22.92 -13.04
C PHE A 573 -22.18 23.71 -14.34
N GLU A 574 -21.05 24.42 -14.47
CA GLU A 574 -20.63 24.91 -15.77
C GLU A 574 -20.00 23.72 -16.51
N ARG A 575 -20.64 23.26 -17.57
CA ARG A 575 -20.02 22.27 -18.45
C ARG A 575 -18.83 22.96 -19.13
N PRO A 576 -17.61 22.36 -19.09
CA PRO A 576 -16.51 22.91 -19.87
C PRO A 576 -16.96 23.04 -21.32
N ARG A 577 -16.76 24.21 -21.94
CA ARG A 577 -17.03 24.40 -23.37
C ARG A 577 -16.27 23.29 -24.10
N ARG A 578 -16.97 22.41 -24.81
CA ARG A 578 -16.34 21.42 -25.66
C ARG A 578 -15.43 22.16 -26.61
N ASP A 579 -14.13 21.99 -26.45
CA ASP A 579 -13.16 22.43 -27.44
C ASP A 579 -13.32 21.48 -28.63
N LEU A 580 -14.14 21.89 -29.60
CA LEU A 580 -14.48 21.10 -30.79
C LEU A 580 -13.23 20.81 -31.67
N ASN A 581 -12.08 21.39 -31.32
CA ASN A 581 -10.82 21.22 -32.02
C ASN A 581 -9.84 20.26 -31.32
N ARG A 582 -10.20 19.67 -30.19
CA ARG A 582 -9.33 18.67 -29.55
C ARG A 582 -9.74 17.28 -30.03
N PRO A 583 -8.85 16.54 -30.74
CA PRO A 583 -9.11 15.15 -31.08
C PRO A 583 -9.34 14.35 -29.79
N PRO A 584 -10.20 13.31 -29.78
CA PRO A 584 -10.40 12.48 -28.61
C PRO A 584 -9.03 11.93 -28.19
N SER A 585 -8.65 12.21 -26.95
CA SER A 585 -7.49 11.57 -26.32
C SER A 585 -7.71 10.06 -26.40
N GLY A 586 -6.86 9.38 -27.16
CA GLY A 586 -6.96 7.95 -27.37
C GLY A 586 -7.03 7.17 -26.06
N VAL A 587 -7.89 6.16 -26.10
CA VAL A 587 -8.08 5.12 -25.08
C VAL A 587 -6.79 4.34 -24.88
#